data_b8700f52063d74a80263ad0b5d56f62f
#
_entry.id   b8700f52063d74a80263ad0b5d56f62f
#
_cell.length_a   1.000
_cell.length_b   1.000
_cell.length_c   1.000
_cell.angle_alpha   90.00
_cell.angle_beta   90.00
_cell.angle_gamma   90.00
#
_symmetry.space_group_name_H-M   'P 1'
#
loop_
_entity.id
_entity.type
_entity.pdbx_description
1 polymer ?
#
loop_
_entity_poly.entity_id
_entity_poly.type
_entity_poly.pdbx_seq_one_letter_code
_entity_poly.pdbx_strand_id
1 'polypeptide(L)'
;MIVNDNSSRSRRTFLKHAFAGVAATAAGAAGLSAQNSKTVYQSSTDDERLAQSRRMHDALPDRYRDKFRITKLETFKVERRFLFLKIHTDHGITGLGEPITEGRADTCAEAVREIAPYLIGKDPRRVIHHWQAIYRHAFYRGGPILTSALSGIEQALWDIKGKALGVPVYELLGGPTRHRIRTYAHARDPEAIRNAKTQGFTTFKTGPKNKLGNSIIANNRQIAEAVDNFAELREIVGDDCDIGIDFHGAITPPNAKLLIKELEPFNPWFIEEPIQCQDVAGMAEIARGTHLPIATGERIFTKWGFRDILEQRAAIILQPDLCHAGGIFEGRLIAGMAEAYYASIAPHNPLGPISLACGLQLAASIPNFLCQEQVTLGEGYITEPF
;
A
#
# COMPACT_ATOMS: atom_id res chain seq x y z
N MET A 1 31.36 -10.34 -31.21
CA MET A 1 30.55 -11.44 -30.70
C MET A 1 29.18 -10.86 -30.39
N ILE A 2 28.22 -11.10 -31.27
CA ILE A 2 26.86 -10.55 -31.17
C ILE A 2 26.06 -11.56 -30.35
N VAL A 3 25.61 -11.18 -29.15
CA VAL A 3 24.71 -11.99 -28.31
C VAL A 3 23.29 -11.53 -28.62
N ASN A 4 22.53 -12.41 -29.26
CA ASN A 4 21.11 -12.21 -29.58
C ASN A 4 20.28 -12.11 -28.29
N ASP A 5 19.61 -10.98 -28.07
CA ASP A 5 18.71 -10.71 -26.97
C ASP A 5 17.28 -11.24 -27.25
N ASN A 6 17.00 -12.44 -26.75
CA ASN A 6 15.69 -13.09 -26.85
C ASN A 6 14.79 -12.84 -25.63
N SER A 7 15.01 -11.70 -24.90
CA SER A 7 14.39 -11.40 -23.61
C SER A 7 13.05 -10.63 -23.67
N SER A 8 12.63 -10.19 -24.87
CA SER A 8 11.46 -9.28 -24.99
C SER A 8 10.09 -9.94 -24.81
N ARG A 9 9.97 -11.27 -25.00
CA ARG A 9 8.69 -12.00 -24.82
C ARG A 9 8.38 -12.36 -23.36
N SER A 10 9.38 -12.55 -22.53
CA SER A 10 9.19 -12.93 -21.11
C SER A 10 8.65 -11.79 -20.24
N ARG A 11 8.95 -10.55 -20.59
CA ARG A 11 8.65 -9.34 -19.75
C ARG A 11 7.19 -8.91 -19.79
N ARG A 12 6.52 -9.05 -20.95
CA ARG A 12 5.07 -8.79 -21.07
C ARG A 12 4.23 -9.84 -20.35
N THR A 13 4.75 -11.03 -20.20
CA THR A 13 4.07 -12.16 -19.56
C THR A 13 4.03 -11.99 -18.04
N PHE A 14 5.09 -11.49 -17.40
CA PHE A 14 5.14 -11.36 -15.93
C PHE A 14 4.11 -10.36 -15.36
N LEU A 15 3.99 -9.17 -15.96
CA LEU A 15 3.00 -8.17 -15.51
C LEU A 15 1.56 -8.52 -15.87
N LYS A 16 1.35 -9.22 -17.01
CA LYS A 16 0.03 -9.79 -17.34
C LYS A 16 -0.37 -10.89 -16.36
N HIS A 17 0.59 -11.70 -15.89
CA HIS A 17 0.33 -12.76 -14.92
C HIS A 17 0.12 -12.23 -13.49
N ALA A 18 0.68 -11.07 -13.11
CA ALA A 18 0.40 -10.48 -11.81
C ALA A 18 -1.08 -10.07 -11.66
N PHE A 19 -1.71 -9.55 -12.73
CA PHE A 19 -3.16 -9.26 -12.72
C PHE A 19 -4.02 -10.48 -13.07
N ALA A 20 -3.57 -11.35 -13.99
CA ALA A 20 -4.29 -12.58 -14.31
C ALA A 20 -4.25 -13.58 -13.15
N GLY A 21 -3.13 -13.62 -12.40
CA GLY A 21 -2.99 -14.43 -11.19
C GLY A 21 -3.96 -13.99 -10.08
N VAL A 22 -4.11 -12.67 -9.87
CA VAL A 22 -5.05 -12.13 -8.89
C VAL A 22 -6.51 -12.46 -9.25
N ALA A 23 -6.86 -12.45 -10.53
CA ALA A 23 -8.20 -12.86 -10.97
C ALA A 23 -8.46 -14.37 -10.77
N ALA A 24 -7.45 -15.21 -10.99
CA ALA A 24 -7.55 -16.66 -10.81
C ALA A 24 -7.56 -17.05 -9.33
N THR A 25 -6.79 -16.36 -8.48
CA THR A 25 -6.73 -16.64 -7.03
C THR A 25 -7.94 -16.14 -6.27
N ALA A 26 -8.57 -15.02 -6.69
CA ALA A 26 -9.86 -14.61 -6.14
C ALA A 26 -10.97 -15.61 -6.46
N ALA A 27 -10.88 -16.33 -7.58
CA ALA A 27 -11.80 -17.44 -7.91
C ALA A 27 -11.47 -18.72 -7.11
N GLY A 28 -10.20 -18.99 -6.82
CA GLY A 28 -9.75 -20.12 -6.00
C GLY A 28 -10.07 -19.98 -4.51
N ALA A 29 -9.96 -18.75 -3.97
CA ALA A 29 -10.34 -18.46 -2.58
C ALA A 29 -11.85 -18.68 -2.30
N ALA A 30 -12.68 -18.67 -3.35
CA ALA A 30 -14.11 -19.03 -3.20
C ALA A 30 -14.36 -20.52 -2.89
N GLY A 31 -13.34 -21.36 -2.99
CA GLY A 31 -13.40 -22.80 -2.70
C GLY A 31 -12.99 -23.20 -1.28
N LEU A 32 -12.41 -22.28 -0.50
CA LEU A 32 -12.06 -22.55 0.89
C LEU A 32 -13.31 -22.40 1.78
N SER A 33 -13.76 -23.49 2.35
CA SER A 33 -14.92 -23.59 3.25
C SER A 33 -14.63 -23.03 4.64
N ALA A 34 -14.38 -21.74 4.73
CA ALA A 34 -14.41 -21.00 5.98
C ALA A 34 -15.57 -20.00 5.90
N GLN A 35 -16.21 -19.71 6.99
CA GLN A 35 -17.37 -18.82 7.12
C GLN A 35 -17.13 -17.45 6.42
N ASN A 36 -17.22 -17.46 5.09
CA ASN A 36 -17.12 -16.25 4.28
C ASN A 36 -18.46 -15.53 4.31
N SER A 37 -18.61 -14.50 5.11
CA SER A 37 -19.75 -13.61 5.01
C SER A 37 -19.65 -12.81 3.71
N LYS A 38 -20.37 -13.25 2.68
CA LYS A 38 -20.55 -12.48 1.44
C LYS A 38 -21.62 -11.44 1.69
N THR A 39 -21.26 -10.18 1.72
CA THR A 39 -22.24 -9.09 1.81
C THR A 39 -22.48 -8.52 0.42
N VAL A 40 -23.71 -8.66 -0.07
CA VAL A 40 -24.16 -8.10 -1.35
C VAL A 40 -24.90 -6.81 -1.07
N TYR A 41 -24.41 -5.72 -1.63
CA TYR A 41 -25.04 -4.41 -1.48
C TYR A 41 -26.00 -4.14 -2.63
N GLN A 42 -27.29 -4.39 -2.40
CA GLN A 42 -28.40 -3.96 -3.23
C GLN A 42 -29.42 -3.27 -2.33
N SER A 43 -29.71 -2.01 -2.58
CA SER A 43 -30.72 -1.28 -1.80
C SER A 43 -32.00 -1.10 -2.58
N SER A 44 -33.15 -1.08 -1.90
CA SER A 44 -34.48 -0.83 -2.48
C SER A 44 -34.63 0.61 -3.05
N THR A 45 -33.65 1.50 -2.79
CA THR A 45 -33.59 2.86 -3.35
C THR A 45 -32.72 2.97 -4.59
N ASP A 46 -32.25 1.84 -5.14
CA ASP A 46 -31.31 1.81 -6.25
C ASP A 46 -31.93 2.37 -7.54
N ASP A 47 -33.23 2.19 -7.75
CA ASP A 47 -33.93 2.70 -8.96
C ASP A 47 -34.00 4.24 -9.01
N GLU A 48 -34.26 4.90 -7.89
CA GLU A 48 -34.27 6.36 -7.82
C GLU A 48 -32.86 6.95 -8.00
N ARG A 49 -31.86 6.33 -7.38
CA ARG A 49 -30.45 6.72 -7.50
C ARG A 49 -29.90 6.43 -8.88
N LEU A 50 -30.29 5.32 -9.49
CA LEU A 50 -30.00 5.02 -10.89
C LEU A 50 -30.62 6.05 -11.83
N ALA A 51 -31.86 6.47 -11.58
CA ALA A 51 -32.52 7.50 -12.36
C ALA A 51 -31.84 8.87 -12.21
N GLN A 52 -31.42 9.24 -10.99
CA GLN A 52 -30.66 10.46 -10.75
C GLN A 52 -29.26 10.40 -11.41
N SER A 53 -28.60 9.26 -11.31
CA SER A 53 -27.28 9.04 -11.94
C SER A 53 -27.36 9.11 -13.47
N ARG A 54 -28.45 8.57 -14.06
CA ARG A 54 -28.72 8.69 -15.50
C ARG A 54 -28.85 10.14 -15.93
N ARG A 55 -29.68 10.95 -15.22
CA ARG A 55 -29.83 12.38 -15.51
C ARG A 55 -28.52 13.14 -15.46
N MET A 56 -27.68 12.86 -14.47
CA MET A 56 -26.33 13.45 -14.36
C MET A 56 -25.40 12.98 -15.49
N HIS A 57 -25.51 11.71 -15.90
CA HIS A 57 -24.74 11.17 -17.01
C HIS A 57 -25.13 11.81 -18.34
N ASP A 58 -26.41 12.00 -18.57
CA ASP A 58 -26.95 12.60 -19.81
C ASP A 58 -26.58 14.11 -19.95
N ALA A 59 -26.24 14.76 -18.84
CA ALA A 59 -25.67 16.11 -18.83
C ALA A 59 -24.18 16.19 -19.18
N LEU A 60 -23.48 15.05 -19.32
CA LEU A 60 -22.06 14.99 -19.70
C LEU A 60 -21.88 15.16 -21.22
N PRO A 61 -20.71 15.64 -21.69
CA PRO A 61 -20.32 15.60 -23.09
C PRO A 61 -20.48 14.21 -23.70
N ASP A 62 -20.79 14.13 -25.00
CA ASP A 62 -21.11 12.87 -25.69
C ASP A 62 -20.09 11.76 -25.50
N ARG A 63 -18.78 12.11 -25.43
CA ARG A 63 -17.68 11.17 -25.15
C ARG A 63 -17.78 10.40 -23.82
N TYR A 64 -18.63 10.86 -22.90
CA TYR A 64 -18.86 10.22 -21.60
C TYR A 64 -20.24 9.59 -21.47
N ARG A 65 -21.05 9.64 -22.54
CA ARG A 65 -22.42 9.08 -22.57
C ARG A 65 -22.46 7.58 -22.85
N ASP A 66 -21.29 6.97 -23.11
CA ASP A 66 -21.22 5.50 -23.24
C ASP A 66 -21.84 4.84 -22.02
N LYS A 67 -22.64 3.82 -22.29
CA LYS A 67 -23.36 3.07 -21.23
C LYS A 67 -22.41 2.13 -20.48
N PHE A 68 -21.39 2.66 -19.81
CA PHE A 68 -20.49 1.89 -18.98
C PHE A 68 -20.77 2.23 -17.51
N ARG A 69 -21.39 1.30 -16.76
CA ARG A 69 -21.94 1.57 -15.44
C ARG A 69 -21.55 0.51 -14.42
N ILE A 70 -21.31 0.97 -13.20
CA ILE A 70 -21.18 0.11 -12.03
C ILE A 70 -22.56 -0.46 -11.71
N THR A 71 -22.65 -1.78 -11.57
CA THR A 71 -23.92 -2.49 -11.27
C THR A 71 -23.98 -3.03 -9.85
N LYS A 72 -22.83 -3.37 -9.24
CA LYS A 72 -22.77 -4.02 -7.94
C LYS A 72 -21.39 -3.85 -7.30
N LEU A 73 -21.36 -3.76 -5.98
CA LEU A 73 -20.16 -3.91 -5.15
C LEU A 73 -20.34 -5.14 -4.24
N GLU A 74 -19.26 -5.91 -4.07
CA GLU A 74 -19.23 -7.06 -3.17
C GLU A 74 -17.93 -7.05 -2.38
N THR A 75 -18.04 -7.19 -1.05
CA THR A 75 -16.87 -7.37 -0.18
C THR A 75 -16.74 -8.84 0.24
N PHE A 76 -15.49 -9.29 0.34
CA PHE A 76 -15.14 -10.66 0.72
C PHE A 76 -14.11 -10.59 1.85
N LYS A 77 -14.54 -11.00 3.03
CA LYS A 77 -13.65 -11.15 4.17
C LYS A 77 -13.04 -12.54 4.12
N VAL A 78 -11.71 -12.61 4.00
CA VAL A 78 -10.96 -13.86 4.00
C VAL A 78 -10.18 -13.91 5.30
N GLU A 79 -10.47 -14.94 6.10
CA GLU A 79 -10.03 -15.06 7.48
C GLU A 79 -10.34 -13.80 8.31
N ARG A 80 -9.52 -13.47 9.30
CA ARG A 80 -9.71 -12.24 10.11
C ARG A 80 -8.90 -11.05 9.56
N ARG A 81 -8.06 -11.29 8.56
CA ARG A 81 -7.03 -10.35 8.15
C ARG A 81 -7.32 -9.63 6.85
N PHE A 82 -7.91 -10.28 5.86
CA PHE A 82 -8.07 -9.71 4.52
C PHE A 82 -9.52 -9.29 4.25
N LEU A 83 -9.66 -8.17 3.52
CA LEU A 83 -10.94 -7.71 2.99
C LEU A 83 -10.74 -7.34 1.52
N PHE A 84 -11.33 -8.10 0.62
CA PHE A 84 -11.31 -7.83 -0.81
C PHE A 84 -12.62 -7.24 -1.29
N LEU A 85 -12.55 -6.40 -2.32
CA LEU A 85 -13.69 -5.75 -2.97
C LEU A 85 -13.74 -6.15 -4.44
N LYS A 86 -14.94 -6.48 -4.92
CA LYS A 86 -15.27 -6.56 -6.36
C LYS A 86 -16.26 -5.46 -6.72
N ILE A 87 -15.96 -4.71 -7.77
CA ILE A 87 -16.87 -3.77 -8.40
C ILE A 87 -17.25 -4.32 -9.78
N HIS A 88 -18.52 -4.61 -9.98
CA HIS A 88 -19.06 -5.16 -11.23
C HIS A 88 -19.59 -4.05 -12.13
N THR A 89 -19.54 -4.29 -13.43
CA THR A 89 -20.06 -3.37 -14.45
C THR A 89 -21.04 -4.07 -15.40
N ASP A 90 -21.85 -3.28 -16.12
CA ASP A 90 -22.77 -3.75 -17.15
C ASP A 90 -22.08 -4.28 -18.43
N HIS A 91 -20.76 -4.14 -18.54
CA HIS A 91 -19.94 -4.69 -19.62
C HIS A 91 -19.19 -5.98 -19.23
N GLY A 92 -19.54 -6.61 -18.10
CA GLY A 92 -18.89 -7.83 -17.60
C GLY A 92 -17.46 -7.63 -17.08
N ILE A 93 -16.93 -6.40 -17.10
CA ILE A 93 -15.64 -6.07 -16.51
C ILE A 93 -15.82 -5.94 -14.99
N THR A 94 -14.96 -6.62 -14.25
CA THR A 94 -14.91 -6.56 -12.78
C THR A 94 -13.59 -5.96 -12.33
N GLY A 95 -13.63 -4.98 -11.42
CA GLY A 95 -12.45 -4.42 -10.76
C GLY A 95 -12.24 -5.00 -9.36
N LEU A 96 -10.99 -5.11 -8.96
CA LEU A 96 -10.56 -5.63 -7.68
C LEU A 96 -9.90 -4.54 -6.84
N GLY A 97 -10.21 -4.53 -5.54
CA GLY A 97 -9.62 -3.63 -4.56
C GLY A 97 -9.48 -4.31 -3.19
N GLU A 98 -8.73 -3.67 -2.30
CA GLU A 98 -8.47 -4.17 -0.95
C GLU A 98 -8.70 -3.05 0.07
N PRO A 99 -9.98 -2.80 0.46
CA PRO A 99 -10.37 -1.71 1.37
C PRO A 99 -10.16 -2.10 2.83
N ILE A 100 -8.94 -2.41 3.23
CA ILE A 100 -8.61 -2.96 4.55
C ILE A 100 -7.91 -1.93 5.45
N THR A 101 -8.21 -1.96 6.73
CA THR A 101 -7.34 -1.51 7.83
C THR A 101 -7.18 -2.72 8.75
N GLU A 102 -5.95 -3.03 9.14
CA GLU A 102 -5.64 -4.22 9.94
C GLU A 102 -6.46 -4.25 11.23
N GLY A 103 -7.09 -5.39 11.48
CA GLY A 103 -7.97 -5.59 12.63
C GLY A 103 -9.33 -4.89 12.54
N ARG A 104 -9.66 -4.22 11.42
CA ARG A 104 -10.89 -3.45 11.22
C ARG A 104 -11.65 -3.79 9.93
N ALA A 105 -11.50 -5.02 9.43
CA ALA A 105 -12.11 -5.46 8.18
C ALA A 105 -13.63 -5.23 8.12
N ASP A 106 -14.36 -5.58 9.18
CA ASP A 106 -15.81 -5.40 9.22
C ASP A 106 -16.23 -3.92 9.18
N THR A 107 -15.47 -3.04 9.86
CA THR A 107 -15.73 -1.60 9.85
C THR A 107 -15.47 -1.00 8.45
N CYS A 108 -14.39 -1.44 7.79
CA CYS A 108 -14.11 -1.02 6.41
C CYS A 108 -15.15 -1.55 5.41
N ALA A 109 -15.61 -2.79 5.59
CA ALA A 109 -16.68 -3.36 4.75
C ALA A 109 -17.97 -2.54 4.88
N GLU A 110 -18.31 -2.11 6.09
CA GLU A 110 -19.48 -1.25 6.33
C GLU A 110 -19.30 0.12 5.68
N ALA A 111 -18.12 0.74 5.76
CA ALA A 111 -17.85 2.00 5.08
C ALA A 111 -17.99 1.86 3.55
N VAL A 112 -17.54 0.75 2.96
CA VAL A 112 -17.78 0.44 1.53
C VAL A 112 -19.28 0.34 1.25
N ARG A 113 -20.04 -0.31 2.13
CA ARG A 113 -21.51 -0.44 2.01
C ARG A 113 -22.21 0.92 1.99
N GLU A 114 -21.81 1.84 2.84
CA GLU A 114 -22.37 3.21 2.88
C GLU A 114 -22.04 4.00 1.61
N ILE A 115 -20.88 3.76 0.99
CA ILE A 115 -20.45 4.45 -0.24
C ILE A 115 -21.11 3.84 -1.49
N ALA A 116 -21.41 2.53 -1.50
CA ALA A 116 -21.87 1.79 -2.66
C ALA A 116 -23.08 2.43 -3.39
N PRO A 117 -24.14 2.93 -2.71
CA PRO A 117 -25.28 3.58 -3.36
C PRO A 117 -24.91 4.82 -4.19
N TYR A 118 -23.84 5.53 -3.84
CA TYR A 118 -23.33 6.63 -4.65
C TYR A 118 -22.76 6.13 -5.98
N LEU A 119 -22.07 5.00 -5.98
CA LEU A 119 -21.33 4.48 -7.15
C LEU A 119 -22.22 3.74 -8.16
N ILE A 120 -23.24 3.03 -7.69
CA ILE A 120 -24.14 2.26 -8.55
C ILE A 120 -24.78 3.17 -9.62
N GLY A 121 -24.74 2.73 -10.88
CA GLY A 121 -25.21 3.44 -12.05
C GLY A 121 -24.26 4.50 -12.62
N LYS A 122 -23.10 4.75 -11.98
CA LYS A 122 -22.09 5.71 -12.45
C LYS A 122 -21.04 5.06 -13.35
N ASP A 123 -20.39 5.88 -14.15
CA ASP A 123 -19.27 5.46 -15.02
C ASP A 123 -18.01 5.23 -14.19
N PRO A 124 -17.47 3.99 -14.10
CA PRO A 124 -16.31 3.66 -13.30
C PRO A 124 -15.01 4.31 -13.80
N ARG A 125 -14.96 4.76 -15.06
CA ARG A 125 -13.75 5.36 -15.66
C ARG A 125 -13.41 6.73 -15.10
N ARG A 126 -14.34 7.36 -14.37
CA ARG A 126 -14.18 8.69 -13.75
C ARG A 126 -13.53 8.59 -12.36
N VAL A 127 -12.43 7.85 -12.27
CA VAL A 127 -11.78 7.49 -11.00
C VAL A 127 -11.58 8.69 -10.08
N ILE A 128 -10.89 9.73 -10.58
CA ILE A 128 -10.59 10.93 -9.77
C ILE A 128 -11.85 11.69 -9.35
N HIS A 129 -12.87 11.75 -10.22
CA HIS A 129 -14.14 12.36 -9.85
C HIS A 129 -14.78 11.61 -8.67
N HIS A 130 -14.82 10.28 -8.73
CA HIS A 130 -15.40 9.47 -7.65
C HIS A 130 -14.62 9.61 -6.37
N TRP A 131 -13.28 9.60 -6.45
CA TRP A 131 -12.42 9.87 -5.31
C TRP A 131 -12.75 11.19 -4.63
N GLN A 132 -12.82 12.28 -5.43
CA GLN A 132 -13.12 13.62 -4.91
C GLN A 132 -14.55 13.70 -4.35
N ALA A 133 -15.53 13.10 -5.01
CA ALA A 133 -16.91 13.09 -4.56
C ALA A 133 -17.05 12.34 -3.21
N ILE A 134 -16.46 11.16 -3.08
CA ILE A 134 -16.52 10.36 -1.84
C ILE A 134 -15.80 11.09 -0.71
N TYR A 135 -14.60 11.58 -0.96
CA TYR A 135 -13.79 12.24 0.07
C TYR A 135 -14.41 13.55 0.55
N ARG A 136 -14.95 14.37 -0.37
CA ARG A 136 -15.43 15.73 -0.07
C ARG A 136 -16.90 15.80 0.30
N HIS A 137 -17.68 14.76 0.00
CA HIS A 137 -19.13 14.76 0.27
C HIS A 137 -19.43 14.81 1.78
N ALA A 138 -18.66 14.05 2.57
CA ALA A 138 -18.83 14.03 4.02
C ALA A 138 -18.22 15.27 4.69
N PHE A 139 -18.90 15.77 5.71
CA PHE A 139 -18.36 16.84 6.56
C PHE A 139 -17.11 16.36 7.31
N TYR A 140 -17.18 15.14 7.88
CA TYR A 140 -16.02 14.46 8.50
C TYR A 140 -15.29 13.65 7.43
N ARG A 141 -14.00 13.96 7.24
CA ARG A 141 -13.17 13.41 6.18
C ARG A 141 -11.97 12.66 6.72
N GLY A 142 -11.52 11.67 5.98
CA GLY A 142 -10.28 10.98 6.24
C GLY A 142 -10.34 10.01 7.43
N GLY A 143 -9.16 9.79 8.02
CA GLY A 143 -8.97 8.77 9.04
C GLY A 143 -8.83 7.35 8.45
N PRO A 144 -8.36 6.39 9.25
CA PRO A 144 -7.96 5.08 8.74
C PRO A 144 -9.09 4.32 8.03
N ILE A 145 -10.29 4.31 8.58
CA ILE A 145 -11.41 3.51 8.05
C ILE A 145 -11.93 4.08 6.72
N LEU A 146 -12.30 5.37 6.72
CA LEU A 146 -12.91 5.99 5.53
C LEU A 146 -11.91 6.10 4.39
N THR A 147 -10.64 6.38 4.68
CA THR A 147 -9.61 6.46 3.63
C THR A 147 -9.26 5.09 3.10
N SER A 148 -9.26 4.03 3.93
CA SER A 148 -9.03 2.67 3.44
C SER A 148 -10.20 2.15 2.59
N ALA A 149 -11.45 2.43 2.96
CA ALA A 149 -12.59 2.12 2.12
C ALA A 149 -12.51 2.83 0.75
N LEU A 150 -12.16 4.12 0.76
CA LEU A 150 -11.93 4.91 -0.45
C LEU A 150 -10.78 4.36 -1.29
N SER A 151 -9.67 3.96 -0.67
CA SER A 151 -8.50 3.39 -1.35
C SER A 151 -8.85 2.12 -2.11
N GLY A 152 -9.54 1.17 -1.47
CA GLY A 152 -9.95 -0.07 -2.13
C GLY A 152 -10.95 0.15 -3.26
N ILE A 153 -11.84 1.12 -3.13
CA ILE A 153 -12.75 1.53 -4.21
C ILE A 153 -11.94 2.12 -5.38
N GLU A 154 -11.00 2.99 -5.12
CA GLU A 154 -10.15 3.64 -6.12
C GLU A 154 -9.30 2.62 -6.88
N GLN A 155 -8.71 1.66 -6.18
CA GLN A 155 -7.97 0.54 -6.78
C GLN A 155 -8.85 -0.24 -7.75
N ALA A 156 -10.06 -0.61 -7.34
CA ALA A 156 -11.00 -1.34 -8.18
C ALA A 156 -11.44 -0.53 -9.42
N LEU A 157 -11.60 0.78 -9.30
CA LEU A 157 -11.93 1.65 -10.43
C LEU A 157 -10.77 1.77 -11.42
N TRP A 158 -9.51 1.84 -10.95
CA TRP A 158 -8.35 1.80 -11.83
C TRP A 158 -8.21 0.46 -12.54
N ASP A 159 -8.47 -0.65 -11.85
CA ASP A 159 -8.43 -1.99 -12.44
C ASP A 159 -9.50 -2.12 -13.55
N ILE A 160 -10.74 -1.63 -13.34
CA ILE A 160 -11.76 -1.55 -14.38
C ILE A 160 -11.27 -0.71 -15.57
N LYS A 161 -10.69 0.46 -15.30
CA LYS A 161 -10.24 1.37 -16.35
C LYS A 161 -9.10 0.76 -17.18
N GLY A 162 -8.14 0.13 -16.53
CA GLY A 162 -7.04 -0.59 -17.20
C GLY A 162 -7.56 -1.72 -18.07
N LYS A 163 -8.46 -2.56 -17.54
CA LYS A 163 -9.10 -3.67 -18.28
C LYS A 163 -9.93 -3.18 -19.46
N ALA A 164 -10.71 -2.12 -19.28
CA ALA A 164 -11.53 -1.53 -20.34
C ALA A 164 -10.69 -0.97 -21.51
N LEU A 165 -9.48 -0.48 -21.22
CA LEU A 165 -8.56 0.05 -22.22
C LEU A 165 -7.52 -0.97 -22.71
N GLY A 166 -7.48 -2.17 -22.11
CA GLY A 166 -6.53 -3.23 -22.45
C GLY A 166 -5.08 -2.93 -22.09
N VAL A 167 -4.85 -2.04 -21.11
CA VAL A 167 -3.52 -1.62 -20.67
C VAL A 167 -3.35 -1.76 -19.16
N PRO A 168 -2.14 -2.01 -18.63
CA PRO A 168 -1.87 -1.98 -17.21
C PRO A 168 -2.00 -0.56 -16.66
N VAL A 169 -2.30 -0.43 -15.36
CA VAL A 169 -2.57 0.86 -14.73
C VAL A 169 -1.38 1.83 -14.81
N TYR A 170 -0.15 1.33 -14.70
CA TYR A 170 1.04 2.19 -14.80
C TYR A 170 1.15 2.93 -16.15
N GLU A 171 0.61 2.36 -17.24
CA GLU A 171 0.54 3.07 -18.53
C GLU A 171 -0.37 4.29 -18.44
N LEU A 172 -1.45 4.21 -17.67
CA LEU A 172 -2.40 5.32 -17.46
C LEU A 172 -1.85 6.38 -16.48
N LEU A 173 -0.80 6.04 -15.74
CA LEU A 173 -0.11 6.94 -14.80
C LEU A 173 1.10 7.65 -15.41
N GLY A 174 1.38 7.45 -16.70
CA GLY A 174 2.47 8.10 -17.42
C GLY A 174 3.49 7.13 -18.04
N GLY A 175 3.28 5.83 -17.87
CA GLY A 175 4.16 4.77 -18.40
C GLY A 175 5.28 4.37 -17.44
N PRO A 176 6.03 3.31 -17.79
CA PRO A 176 7.03 2.74 -16.89
C PRO A 176 8.33 3.53 -16.90
N THR A 177 8.83 3.87 -15.72
CA THR A 177 10.18 4.40 -15.50
C THR A 177 11.21 3.29 -15.27
N ARG A 178 10.75 2.07 -14.97
CA ARG A 178 11.57 0.88 -14.73
C ARG A 178 10.85 -0.41 -15.11
N HIS A 179 11.63 -1.46 -15.36
CA HIS A 179 11.11 -2.78 -15.72
C HIS A 179 11.30 -3.84 -14.63
N ARG A 180 12.02 -3.51 -13.56
CA ARG A 180 12.21 -4.35 -12.38
C ARG A 180 11.95 -3.54 -11.14
N ILE A 181 11.29 -4.14 -10.18
CA ILE A 181 10.95 -3.54 -8.88
C ILE A 181 11.84 -4.19 -7.82
N ARG A 182 12.63 -3.38 -7.13
CA ARG A 182 13.40 -3.83 -5.97
C ARG A 182 12.44 -4.03 -4.82
N THR A 183 12.55 -5.17 -4.13
CA THR A 183 11.71 -5.50 -2.97
C THR A 183 12.58 -5.82 -1.78
N TYR A 184 12.09 -5.59 -0.56
CA TYR A 184 12.77 -6.05 0.64
C TYR A 184 12.00 -7.19 1.32
N ALA A 185 12.76 -8.09 1.97
CA ALA A 185 12.22 -9.17 2.79
C ALA A 185 12.32 -8.81 4.28
N HIS A 186 11.46 -9.41 5.09
CA HIS A 186 11.54 -9.25 6.54
C HIS A 186 12.66 -10.10 7.12
N ALA A 187 13.62 -9.44 7.80
CA ALA A 187 14.74 -10.06 8.51
C ALA A 187 14.32 -10.39 9.95
N ARG A 188 13.50 -11.42 10.12
CA ARG A 188 12.98 -11.81 11.44
C ARG A 188 14.04 -12.50 12.30
N ASP A 189 14.89 -13.28 11.65
CA ASP A 189 15.96 -14.07 12.24
C ASP A 189 17.04 -14.41 11.20
N PRO A 190 18.19 -14.98 11.63
CA PRO A 190 19.27 -15.38 10.74
C PRO A 190 18.89 -16.34 9.61
N GLU A 191 17.97 -17.25 9.85
CA GLU A 191 17.54 -18.24 8.86
C GLU A 191 16.67 -17.57 7.78
N ALA A 192 15.74 -16.73 8.17
CA ALA A 192 14.91 -15.96 7.25
C ALA A 192 15.76 -15.10 6.30
N ILE A 193 16.83 -14.45 6.79
CA ILE A 193 17.77 -13.69 5.96
C ILE A 193 18.47 -14.60 4.96
N ARG A 194 19.04 -15.73 5.39
CA ARG A 194 19.75 -16.65 4.51
C ARG A 194 18.83 -17.17 3.41
N ASN A 195 17.61 -17.56 3.76
CA ASN A 195 16.61 -18.05 2.83
C ASN A 195 16.22 -16.96 1.80
N ALA A 196 15.97 -15.74 2.23
CA ALA A 196 15.67 -14.64 1.34
C ALA A 196 16.85 -14.29 0.41
N LYS A 197 18.09 -14.34 0.89
CA LYS A 197 19.29 -14.16 0.04
C LYS A 197 19.37 -15.23 -1.05
N THR A 198 19.02 -16.48 -0.77
CA THR A 198 18.99 -17.55 -1.81
C THR A 198 17.92 -17.28 -2.87
N GLN A 199 16.85 -16.54 -2.53
CA GLN A 199 15.82 -16.10 -3.45
C GLN A 199 16.19 -14.81 -4.22
N GLY A 200 17.36 -14.22 -3.94
CA GLY A 200 17.89 -13.04 -4.62
C GLY A 200 17.48 -11.71 -3.99
N PHE A 201 16.97 -11.70 -2.76
CA PHE A 201 16.76 -10.45 -2.02
C PHE A 201 18.10 -9.82 -1.63
N THR A 202 18.20 -8.51 -1.83
CA THR A 202 19.36 -7.67 -1.49
C THR A 202 19.03 -6.59 -0.47
N THR A 203 17.77 -6.55 -0.02
CA THR A 203 17.28 -5.59 0.95
C THR A 203 16.37 -6.25 1.97
N PHE A 204 16.47 -5.78 3.20
CA PHE A 204 15.82 -6.36 4.36
C PHE A 204 15.24 -5.27 5.26
N LYS A 205 14.24 -5.64 6.07
CA LYS A 205 13.71 -4.82 7.16
C LYS A 205 13.54 -5.68 8.40
N THR A 206 13.92 -5.15 9.56
CA THR A 206 13.76 -5.78 10.87
C THR A 206 13.09 -4.81 11.85
N GLY A 207 12.84 -5.25 13.07
CA GLY A 207 12.39 -4.41 14.18
C GLY A 207 13.23 -4.65 15.44
N PRO A 208 13.13 -3.80 16.48
CA PRO A 208 13.78 -4.06 17.76
C PRO A 208 13.28 -5.37 18.38
N LYS A 209 14.21 -6.22 18.82
CA LYS A 209 13.88 -7.53 19.41
C LYS A 209 13.04 -7.40 20.69
N ASN A 210 13.25 -6.36 21.45
CA ASN A 210 12.52 -6.04 22.67
C ASN A 210 11.56 -4.85 22.46
N LYS A 211 10.45 -4.84 23.20
CA LYS A 211 9.44 -3.79 23.10
C LYS A 211 9.84 -2.59 23.98
N LEU A 212 10.77 -1.77 23.50
CA LEU A 212 11.19 -0.53 24.20
C LEU A 212 10.02 0.44 24.48
N GLY A 213 8.94 0.36 23.68
CA GLY A 213 7.75 1.21 23.84
C GLY A 213 6.99 1.06 25.15
N ASN A 214 7.20 -0.02 25.89
CA ASN A 214 6.61 -0.21 27.24
C ASN A 214 7.30 0.61 28.33
N SER A 215 8.41 1.25 28.03
CA SER A 215 9.20 2.06 28.96
C SER A 215 9.26 3.49 28.47
N ILE A 216 8.92 4.47 29.34
CA ILE A 216 9.09 5.90 29.02
C ILE A 216 10.57 6.21 28.78
N ILE A 217 11.44 5.66 29.63
CA ILE A 217 12.89 5.70 29.43
C ILE A 217 13.40 4.27 29.55
N ALA A 218 14.04 3.77 28.51
CA ALA A 218 14.68 2.46 28.50
C ALA A 218 15.95 2.51 29.35
N ASN A 219 16.26 1.40 30.02
CA ASN A 219 17.54 1.24 30.70
C ASN A 219 18.64 0.81 29.70
N ASN A 220 19.90 0.96 30.12
CA ASN A 220 21.06 0.67 29.27
C ASN A 220 21.03 -0.78 28.72
N ARG A 221 20.54 -1.75 29.49
CA ARG A 221 20.44 -3.14 29.06
C ARG A 221 19.44 -3.31 27.91
N GLN A 222 18.27 -2.68 27.99
CA GLN A 222 17.26 -2.76 26.92
C GLN A 222 17.76 -2.16 25.62
N ILE A 223 18.51 -1.04 25.69
CA ILE A 223 19.13 -0.43 24.50
C ILE A 223 20.21 -1.36 23.94
N ALA A 224 21.11 -1.87 24.78
CA ALA A 224 22.16 -2.78 24.36
C ALA A 224 21.59 -4.03 23.67
N GLU A 225 20.58 -4.68 24.26
CA GLU A 225 19.92 -5.85 23.67
C GLU A 225 19.33 -5.57 22.26
N ALA A 226 18.79 -4.38 22.05
CA ALA A 226 18.25 -3.98 20.73
C ALA A 226 19.37 -3.74 19.71
N VAL A 227 20.46 -3.12 20.13
CA VAL A 227 21.63 -2.84 19.30
C VAL A 227 22.37 -4.14 18.95
N ASP A 228 22.62 -5.02 19.93
CA ASP A 228 23.29 -6.30 19.73
C ASP A 228 22.53 -7.17 18.72
N ASN A 229 21.18 -7.21 18.83
CA ASN A 229 20.35 -7.94 17.87
C ASN A 229 20.46 -7.37 16.44
N PHE A 230 20.48 -6.05 16.31
CA PHE A 230 20.62 -5.43 14.99
C PHE A 230 22.02 -5.68 14.42
N ALA A 231 23.06 -5.62 15.24
CA ALA A 231 24.45 -5.91 14.86
C ALA A 231 24.60 -7.35 14.33
N GLU A 232 24.01 -8.33 15.03
CA GLU A 232 23.99 -9.73 14.58
C GLU A 232 23.34 -9.88 13.21
N LEU A 233 22.16 -9.28 13.02
CA LEU A 233 21.45 -9.34 11.74
C LEU A 233 22.20 -8.60 10.63
N ARG A 234 22.84 -7.46 10.93
CA ARG A 234 23.69 -6.71 10.01
C ARG A 234 24.87 -7.53 9.52
N GLU A 235 25.53 -8.27 10.41
CA GLU A 235 26.64 -9.16 10.06
C GLU A 235 26.19 -10.26 9.07
N ILE A 236 25.02 -10.87 9.30
CA ILE A 236 24.47 -11.92 8.42
C ILE A 236 24.00 -11.36 7.08
N VAL A 237 23.41 -10.17 7.08
CA VAL A 237 23.02 -9.47 5.86
C VAL A 237 24.24 -9.16 5.00
N GLY A 238 25.37 -8.79 5.62
CA GLY A 238 26.63 -8.48 4.94
C GLY A 238 26.62 -7.11 4.27
N ASP A 239 27.77 -6.68 3.76
CA ASP A 239 27.96 -5.33 3.20
C ASP A 239 27.31 -5.15 1.82
N ASP A 240 27.06 -6.25 1.11
CA ASP A 240 26.44 -6.24 -0.23
C ASP A 240 24.92 -6.02 -0.21
N CYS A 241 24.32 -5.99 0.97
CA CYS A 241 22.88 -5.90 1.15
C CYS A 241 22.52 -4.79 2.15
N ASP A 242 21.33 -4.23 2.00
CA ASP A 242 20.80 -3.19 2.88
C ASP A 242 19.85 -3.79 3.94
N ILE A 243 19.83 -3.20 5.14
CA ILE A 243 18.88 -3.55 6.19
C ILE A 243 18.36 -2.29 6.89
N GLY A 244 17.04 -2.04 6.80
CA GLY A 244 16.34 -1.03 7.57
C GLY A 244 15.84 -1.57 8.90
N ILE A 245 15.53 -0.68 9.83
CA ILE A 245 14.92 -1.03 11.11
C ILE A 245 13.67 -0.20 11.37
N ASP A 246 12.58 -0.87 11.76
CA ASP A 246 11.26 -0.31 11.96
C ASP A 246 10.91 -0.31 13.46
N PHE A 247 10.72 0.87 14.01
CA PHE A 247 10.33 1.04 15.41
C PHE A 247 8.80 1.03 15.62
N HIS A 248 8.01 0.98 14.55
CA HIS A 248 6.54 1.01 14.56
C HIS A 248 5.94 2.17 15.37
N GLY A 249 6.67 3.26 15.55
CA GLY A 249 6.25 4.37 16.41
C GLY A 249 5.97 3.99 17.86
N ALA A 250 6.42 2.81 18.30
CA ALA A 250 6.17 2.30 19.64
C ALA A 250 7.18 2.80 20.67
N ILE A 251 8.20 3.54 20.23
CA ILE A 251 9.31 3.99 21.06
C ILE A 251 9.10 5.47 21.42
N THR A 252 9.42 5.85 22.68
CA THR A 252 9.35 7.24 23.11
C THR A 252 10.49 8.06 22.50
N PRO A 253 10.30 9.39 22.29
CA PRO A 253 11.34 10.22 21.69
C PRO A 253 12.74 10.12 22.35
N PRO A 254 12.89 10.12 23.70
CA PRO A 254 14.17 9.94 24.35
C PRO A 254 14.85 8.58 23.99
N ASN A 255 14.04 7.50 24.02
CA ASN A 255 14.55 6.16 23.69
C ASN A 255 14.92 6.05 22.21
N ALA A 256 14.12 6.65 21.31
CA ALA A 256 14.39 6.67 19.88
C ALA A 256 15.71 7.38 19.57
N LYS A 257 15.95 8.57 20.15
CA LYS A 257 17.20 9.32 19.98
C LYS A 257 18.40 8.52 20.46
N LEU A 258 18.29 7.88 21.63
CA LEU A 258 19.38 7.07 22.17
C LEU A 258 19.65 5.84 21.30
N LEU A 259 18.60 5.09 20.95
CA LEU A 259 18.75 3.88 20.12
C LEU A 259 19.31 4.20 18.73
N ILE A 260 18.84 5.25 18.09
CA ILE A 260 19.35 5.69 16.78
C ILE A 260 20.84 5.97 16.85
N LYS A 261 21.29 6.71 17.88
CA LYS A 261 22.71 7.02 18.08
C LYS A 261 23.56 5.76 18.23
N GLU A 262 23.10 4.79 19.01
CA GLU A 262 23.82 3.52 19.21
C GLU A 262 23.79 2.62 17.97
N LEU A 263 22.81 2.78 17.07
CA LEU A 263 22.70 2.05 15.80
C LEU A 263 23.56 2.67 14.67
N GLU A 264 23.94 3.94 14.75
CA GLU A 264 24.73 4.62 13.71
C GLU A 264 25.99 3.84 13.24
N PRO A 265 26.77 3.18 14.11
CA PRO A 265 27.94 2.42 13.68
C PRO A 265 27.63 1.23 12.75
N PHE A 266 26.39 0.74 12.75
CA PHE A 266 25.95 -0.40 11.95
C PHE A 266 25.28 0.00 10.65
N ASN A 267 25.21 1.30 10.34
CA ASN A 267 24.66 1.88 9.10
C ASN A 267 23.31 1.27 8.69
N PRO A 268 22.24 1.39 9.51
CA PRO A 268 20.90 1.06 9.05
C PRO A 268 20.57 1.81 7.75
N TRP A 269 19.98 1.11 6.79
CA TRP A 269 19.57 1.71 5.52
C TRP A 269 18.55 2.84 5.71
N PHE A 270 17.64 2.65 6.66
CA PHE A 270 16.72 3.65 7.18
C PHE A 270 16.23 3.29 8.59
N ILE A 271 15.73 4.28 9.29
CA ILE A 271 14.95 4.15 10.53
C ILE A 271 13.50 4.46 10.21
N GLU A 272 12.62 3.45 10.29
CA GLU A 272 11.19 3.59 10.04
C GLU A 272 10.45 3.89 11.34
N GLU A 273 9.46 4.80 11.26
CA GLU A 273 8.61 5.22 12.36
C GLU A 273 9.32 5.34 13.71
N PRO A 274 10.35 6.21 13.82
CA PRO A 274 11.14 6.30 15.06
C PRO A 274 10.29 6.66 16.29
N ILE A 275 9.18 7.36 16.09
CA ILE A 275 8.17 7.71 17.10
C ILE A 275 6.78 7.70 16.46
N GLN A 276 5.74 7.98 17.24
CA GLN A 276 4.37 8.07 16.75
C GLN A 276 4.23 9.06 15.59
N CYS A 277 3.58 8.63 14.52
CA CYS A 277 3.46 9.38 13.27
C CYS A 277 2.68 10.71 13.41
N GLN A 278 1.91 10.89 14.49
CA GLN A 278 1.20 12.12 14.79
C GLN A 278 2.12 13.25 15.31
N ASP A 279 3.28 12.91 15.85
CA ASP A 279 4.27 13.87 16.33
C ASP A 279 5.29 14.22 15.22
N VAL A 280 4.81 14.91 14.19
CA VAL A 280 5.63 15.30 13.05
C VAL A 280 6.79 16.21 13.47
N ALA A 281 6.57 17.09 14.43
CA ALA A 281 7.61 18.01 14.93
C ALA A 281 8.72 17.26 15.68
N GLY A 282 8.35 16.30 16.53
CA GLY A 282 9.31 15.43 17.22
C GLY A 282 10.09 14.54 16.23
N MET A 283 9.42 14.02 15.20
CA MET A 283 10.09 13.25 14.14
C MET A 283 11.08 14.12 13.36
N ALA A 284 10.72 15.35 13.04
CA ALA A 284 11.61 16.31 12.38
C ALA A 284 12.82 16.69 13.26
N GLU A 285 12.65 16.75 14.59
CA GLU A 285 13.78 16.93 15.53
C GLU A 285 14.73 15.73 15.48
N ILE A 286 14.19 14.49 15.48
CA ILE A 286 14.98 13.28 15.34
C ILE A 286 15.73 13.28 14.00
N ALA A 287 15.05 13.56 12.90
CA ALA A 287 15.66 13.59 11.57
C ALA A 287 16.83 14.60 11.46
N ARG A 288 16.75 15.73 12.15
CA ARG A 288 17.87 16.68 12.23
C ARG A 288 19.02 16.22 13.14
N GLY A 289 18.75 15.30 14.04
CA GLY A 289 19.72 14.80 15.04
C GLY A 289 20.57 13.63 14.59
N THR A 290 20.33 13.07 13.42
CA THR A 290 21.07 11.92 12.89
C THR A 290 21.37 12.08 11.40
N HIS A 291 22.38 11.38 10.88
CA HIS A 291 22.64 11.29 9.44
C HIS A 291 21.91 10.10 8.79
N LEU A 292 21.29 9.22 9.59
CA LEU A 292 20.52 8.09 9.06
C LEU A 292 19.20 8.55 8.43
N PRO A 293 18.81 7.98 7.27
CA PRO A 293 17.54 8.31 6.64
C PRO A 293 16.36 7.93 7.53
N ILE A 294 15.43 8.85 7.75
CA ILE A 294 14.17 8.58 8.44
C ILE A 294 13.10 8.23 7.42
N ALA A 295 12.34 7.18 7.70
CA ALA A 295 11.21 6.70 6.92
C ALA A 295 9.91 6.75 7.74
N THR A 296 8.79 7.08 7.10
CA THR A 296 7.45 7.03 7.70
C THR A 296 6.36 7.07 6.63
N GLY A 297 5.15 6.64 6.96
CA GLY A 297 4.06 6.82 6.02
C GLY A 297 2.92 5.81 6.10
N GLU A 298 3.12 4.63 6.68
CA GLU A 298 2.13 3.56 6.72
C GLU A 298 0.80 3.97 7.38
N ARG A 299 0.87 4.86 8.36
CA ARG A 299 -0.27 5.37 9.13
C ARG A 299 -0.59 6.84 8.82
N ILE A 300 -0.15 7.33 7.64
CA ILE A 300 -0.41 8.69 7.17
C ILE A 300 -1.36 8.63 5.97
N PHE A 301 -2.42 9.44 6.04
CA PHE A 301 -3.51 9.39 5.08
C PHE A 301 -3.49 10.60 4.17
N THR A 302 -3.64 10.36 2.87
CA THR A 302 -3.76 11.35 1.81
C THR A 302 -2.54 12.30 1.68
N LYS A 303 -2.43 12.97 0.54
CA LYS A 303 -1.38 13.97 0.28
C LYS A 303 -1.30 15.08 1.33
N TRP A 304 -2.40 15.38 2.03
CA TRP A 304 -2.39 16.43 3.04
C TRP A 304 -1.59 16.03 4.29
N GLY A 305 -1.66 14.77 4.73
CA GLY A 305 -0.81 14.28 5.81
C GLY A 305 0.67 14.21 5.41
N PHE A 306 0.94 13.75 4.20
CA PHE A 306 2.33 13.69 3.69
C PHE A 306 2.94 15.08 3.42
N ARG A 307 2.12 16.11 3.12
CA ARG A 307 2.59 17.48 3.02
C ARG A 307 3.28 17.92 4.31
N ASP A 308 2.67 17.69 5.45
CA ASP A 308 3.20 18.13 6.74
C ASP A 308 4.54 17.47 7.08
N ILE A 309 4.72 16.19 6.71
CA ILE A 309 6.00 15.47 6.80
C ILE A 309 7.09 16.13 5.94
N LEU A 310 6.75 16.46 4.69
CA LEU A 310 7.69 17.05 3.73
C LEU A 310 8.07 18.49 4.12
N GLU A 311 7.11 19.32 4.49
CA GLU A 311 7.35 20.72 4.87
C GLU A 311 8.26 20.81 6.10
N GLN A 312 8.11 19.93 7.08
CA GLN A 312 8.95 19.86 8.28
C GLN A 312 10.24 19.06 8.08
N ARG A 313 10.41 18.40 6.91
CA ARG A 313 11.54 17.50 6.64
C ARG A 313 11.69 16.40 7.71
N ALA A 314 10.56 15.85 8.14
CA ALA A 314 10.50 14.86 9.19
C ALA A 314 10.95 13.47 8.71
N ALA A 315 10.86 13.20 7.41
CA ALA A 315 11.36 12.00 6.75
C ALA A 315 11.81 12.29 5.33
N ILE A 316 12.73 11.48 4.81
CA ILE A 316 13.22 11.52 3.42
C ILE A 316 12.80 10.28 2.64
N ILE A 317 12.25 9.28 3.30
CA ILE A 317 11.64 8.09 2.70
C ILE A 317 10.18 8.08 3.13
N LEU A 318 9.28 8.18 2.16
CA LEU A 318 7.84 8.12 2.42
C LEU A 318 7.31 6.72 2.08
N GLN A 319 6.50 6.16 2.97
CA GLN A 319 5.99 4.80 2.88
C GLN A 319 4.45 4.77 2.83
N PRO A 320 3.84 5.41 1.79
CA PRO A 320 2.38 5.36 1.69
C PRO A 320 1.91 3.92 1.49
N ASP A 321 0.97 3.48 2.32
CA ASP A 321 0.24 2.25 2.06
C ASP A 321 -0.92 2.55 1.10
N LEU A 322 -0.99 1.87 -0.04
CA LEU A 322 -1.98 2.18 -1.06
C LEU A 322 -3.39 1.68 -0.71
N CYS A 323 -3.52 0.87 0.35
CA CYS A 323 -4.81 0.53 0.94
C CYS A 323 -5.28 1.57 1.96
N HIS A 324 -4.39 2.47 2.42
CA HIS A 324 -4.69 3.45 3.47
C HIS A 324 -4.56 4.90 3.00
N ALA A 325 -3.57 5.19 2.16
CA ALA A 325 -3.23 6.57 1.79
C ALA A 325 -4.21 7.23 0.81
N GLY A 326 -5.17 6.49 0.26
CA GLY A 326 -6.15 7.02 -0.71
C GLY A 326 -6.09 6.35 -2.09
N GLY A 327 -5.35 5.25 -2.25
CA GLY A 327 -5.25 4.46 -3.48
C GLY A 327 -4.03 4.81 -4.33
N ILE A 328 -4.03 4.31 -5.57
CA ILE A 328 -2.88 4.38 -6.50
C ILE A 328 -2.59 5.81 -6.95
N PHE A 329 -3.61 6.56 -7.34
CA PHE A 329 -3.42 7.92 -7.85
C PHE A 329 -3.05 8.91 -6.75
N GLU A 330 -3.61 8.75 -5.55
CA GLU A 330 -3.19 9.56 -4.40
C GLU A 330 -1.72 9.26 -4.05
N GLY A 331 -1.30 7.98 -4.09
CA GLY A 331 0.11 7.59 -3.98
C GLY A 331 0.99 8.23 -5.05
N ARG A 332 0.50 8.34 -6.30
CA ARG A 332 1.19 9.05 -7.40
C ARG A 332 1.37 10.54 -7.12
N LEU A 333 0.35 11.20 -6.53
CA LEU A 333 0.44 12.61 -6.12
C LEU A 333 1.42 12.81 -4.96
N ILE A 334 1.39 11.91 -3.97
CA ILE A 334 2.35 11.89 -2.86
C ILE A 334 3.78 11.75 -3.40
N ALA A 335 4.01 10.84 -4.36
CA ALA A 335 5.30 10.65 -4.99
C ALA A 335 5.80 11.90 -5.72
N GLY A 336 4.91 12.59 -6.46
CA GLY A 336 5.26 13.85 -7.12
C GLY A 336 5.59 14.99 -6.15
N MET A 337 4.89 15.06 -5.00
CA MET A 337 5.25 16.01 -3.94
C MET A 337 6.61 15.65 -3.33
N ALA A 338 6.84 14.37 -3.02
CA ALA A 338 8.09 13.88 -2.45
C ALA A 338 9.30 14.17 -3.35
N GLU A 339 9.17 14.00 -4.66
CA GLU A 339 10.21 14.28 -5.64
C GLU A 339 10.71 15.73 -5.55
N ALA A 340 9.83 16.70 -5.37
CA ALA A 340 10.18 18.10 -5.20
C ALA A 340 11.01 18.39 -3.93
N TYR A 341 10.97 17.51 -2.95
CA TYR A 341 11.76 17.57 -1.72
C TYR A 341 12.97 16.62 -1.71
N TYR A 342 13.26 15.97 -2.85
CA TYR A 342 14.28 14.90 -2.97
C TYR A 342 14.02 13.71 -2.05
N ALA A 343 12.75 13.47 -1.72
CA ALA A 343 12.34 12.30 -0.93
C ALA A 343 11.96 11.12 -1.83
N SER A 344 12.30 9.92 -1.38
CA SER A 344 12.00 8.66 -2.06
C SER A 344 10.69 8.04 -1.58
N ILE A 345 10.15 7.12 -2.39
CA ILE A 345 8.94 6.36 -2.08
C ILE A 345 9.29 4.88 -1.90
N ALA A 346 8.89 4.32 -0.76
CA ALA A 346 8.99 2.89 -0.44
C ALA A 346 7.61 2.40 0.06
N PRO A 347 6.67 2.02 -0.79
CA PRO A 347 5.31 1.73 -0.38
C PRO A 347 5.26 0.61 0.66
N HIS A 348 4.55 0.89 1.77
CA HIS A 348 4.24 -0.10 2.81
C HIS A 348 3.27 -1.15 2.28
N ASN A 349 3.50 -2.43 2.58
CA ASN A 349 2.62 -3.51 2.16
C ASN A 349 2.74 -4.79 3.02
N PRO A 350 2.14 -4.86 4.20
CA PRO A 350 1.97 -6.09 4.99
C PRO A 350 0.68 -6.83 4.63
N LEU A 351 -0.04 -6.36 3.62
CA LEU A 351 -1.40 -6.73 3.26
C LEU A 351 -1.44 -7.82 2.17
N GLY A 352 -2.55 -7.89 1.46
CA GLY A 352 -2.81 -8.94 0.49
C GLY A 352 -2.23 -8.67 -0.91
N PRO A 353 -2.51 -9.59 -1.85
CA PRO A 353 -1.96 -9.54 -3.20
C PRO A 353 -2.46 -8.35 -4.02
N ILE A 354 -3.64 -7.79 -3.74
CA ILE A 354 -4.16 -6.61 -4.44
C ILE A 354 -3.37 -5.38 -4.02
N SER A 355 -3.06 -5.24 -2.73
CA SER A 355 -2.19 -4.19 -2.21
C SER A 355 -0.82 -4.22 -2.89
N LEU A 356 -0.17 -5.40 -2.96
CA LEU A 356 1.09 -5.57 -3.67
C LEU A 356 0.97 -5.18 -5.15
N ALA A 357 -0.07 -5.65 -5.83
CA ALA A 357 -0.29 -5.33 -7.25
C ALA A 357 -0.42 -3.82 -7.46
N CYS A 358 -1.12 -3.10 -6.58
CA CYS A 358 -1.23 -1.64 -6.60
C CYS A 358 0.13 -0.97 -6.37
N GLY A 359 0.91 -1.45 -5.39
CA GLY A 359 2.27 -1.00 -5.13
C GLY A 359 3.17 -1.14 -6.37
N LEU A 360 3.10 -2.27 -7.08
CA LEU A 360 3.86 -2.50 -8.32
C LEU A 360 3.46 -1.54 -9.44
N GLN A 361 2.17 -1.17 -9.58
CA GLN A 361 1.72 -0.17 -10.56
C GLN A 361 2.30 1.21 -10.25
N LEU A 362 2.27 1.62 -8.98
CA LEU A 362 2.88 2.88 -8.56
C LEU A 362 4.39 2.84 -8.77
N ALA A 363 5.07 1.82 -8.25
CA ALA A 363 6.53 1.67 -8.33
C ALA A 363 7.06 1.70 -9.75
N ALA A 364 6.32 1.11 -10.71
CA ALA A 364 6.69 1.15 -12.12
C ALA A 364 6.63 2.56 -12.72
N SER A 365 5.73 3.43 -12.24
CA SER A 365 5.38 4.72 -12.88
C SER A 365 6.03 5.96 -12.25
N ILE A 366 6.68 5.85 -11.09
CA ILE A 366 7.27 7.00 -10.38
C ILE A 366 8.79 7.01 -10.49
N PRO A 367 9.45 8.18 -10.67
CA PRO A 367 10.92 8.24 -10.80
C PRO A 367 11.66 8.01 -9.47
N ASN A 368 11.11 8.50 -8.36
CA ASN A 368 11.71 8.51 -7.03
C ASN A 368 11.39 7.27 -6.18
N PHE A 369 11.17 6.11 -6.80
CA PHE A 369 10.95 4.84 -6.12
C PHE A 369 12.24 4.28 -5.52
N LEU A 370 12.20 3.85 -4.26
CA LEU A 370 13.31 3.23 -3.54
C LEU A 370 13.20 1.69 -3.54
N CYS A 371 12.15 1.17 -2.93
CA CYS A 371 11.87 -0.27 -2.84
C CYS A 371 10.39 -0.51 -2.49
N GLN A 372 9.90 -1.72 -2.76
CA GLN A 372 8.56 -2.18 -2.40
C GLN A 372 8.64 -3.14 -1.23
N GLU A 373 7.82 -2.93 -0.22
CA GLU A 373 7.64 -3.92 0.83
C GLU A 373 7.03 -5.20 0.27
N GLN A 374 7.66 -6.33 0.61
CA GLN A 374 7.18 -7.65 0.26
C GLN A 374 7.13 -8.50 1.52
N VAL A 375 5.95 -8.64 2.10
CA VAL A 375 5.68 -9.71 3.07
C VAL A 375 5.60 -11.01 2.28
N THR A 376 6.24 -12.07 2.77
CA THR A 376 6.23 -13.37 2.10
C THR A 376 4.78 -13.84 1.95
N LEU A 377 4.32 -13.87 0.71
CA LEU A 377 2.98 -14.31 0.38
C LEU A 377 2.85 -15.80 0.73
N GLY A 378 1.89 -16.13 1.59
CA GLY A 378 1.60 -17.49 2.00
C GLY A 378 2.13 -17.90 3.37
N GLU A 379 3.13 -17.23 3.93
CA GLU A 379 3.60 -17.58 5.28
C GLU A 379 2.66 -17.01 6.36
N GLY A 380 1.94 -17.91 7.02
CA GLY A 380 1.08 -17.60 8.18
C GLY A 380 -0.25 -16.92 7.85
N TYR A 381 -0.59 -16.69 6.58
CA TYR A 381 -1.80 -15.99 6.18
C TYR A 381 -2.68 -16.78 5.21
N ILE A 382 -2.08 -17.63 4.39
CA ILE A 382 -2.77 -18.45 3.39
C ILE A 382 -2.17 -19.83 3.45
N THR A 383 -3.02 -20.85 3.49
CA THR A 383 -2.61 -22.27 3.63
C THR A 383 -1.94 -22.82 2.36
N GLU A 384 -2.15 -22.17 1.22
CA GLU A 384 -1.54 -22.54 -0.05
C GLU A 384 -0.89 -21.28 -0.69
N PRO A 385 0.35 -21.36 -1.17
CA PRO A 385 0.99 -20.26 -1.87
C PRO A 385 0.26 -19.99 -3.21
N PHE A 386 0.28 -18.74 -3.65
CA PHE A 386 -0.28 -18.32 -4.95
C PHE A 386 0.51 -18.86 -6.13
#